data_db39fad63fd8cc5f17559ae9691bc097
#
_entry.id   db39fad63fd8cc5f17559ae9691bc097
#
_cell.length_a   1.000
_cell.length_b   1.000
_cell.length_c   1.000
_cell.angle_alpha   90.00
_cell.angle_beta   90.00
_cell.angle_gamma   90.00
#
_symmetry.space_group_name_H-M   'P 1'
#
loop_
_entity.id
_entity.type
_entity.pdbx_description
1 polymer ?
#
loop_
_entity_poly.entity_id
_entity_poly.type
_entity_poly.pdbx_seq_one_letter_code
_entity_poly.pdbx_strand_id
1 'polypeptide(L)'
;MDIRKEDDILEATLSLAGKGYAEAYDFLLDAYERAPGNHGPQTMYFLACLAGGDNRPEEALGWLRKAITENGWWYRPEVLEDEDLALLKEDPAFLALRSVSDARYAAAAAKAEAQFSWKEKTAAKLFLAVHGNTQNGPTARSDWEPVLAGDGRWQLETVQSAEPDGYGTYRWSYDMASYLPVAEAIEKAEHEGYQRIVCGGFSAGCDMLLRAVAFTPARCDMMLLQSPWLPVMEEHAEEVLHAARQKNIALRIFCGAEDEDCLPAAKQLYAAADKAGLDVTFTIQENSRHQFPAEPYTLKNMINGEAE
;
A
#
# COMPACT_ATOMS: atom_id res chain seq x y z
N MET A 1 -3.37 17.27 -1.29
CA MET A 1 -4.29 16.23 -0.82
C MET A 1 -3.61 15.53 0.33
N ASP A 2 -4.26 15.37 1.45
CA ASP A 2 -3.78 14.53 2.55
C ASP A 2 -4.25 13.09 2.27
N ILE A 3 -3.44 12.32 1.55
CA ILE A 3 -3.75 10.96 1.10
C ILE A 3 -3.96 10.03 2.31
N ARG A 4 -3.13 10.20 3.34
CA ARG A 4 -3.25 9.41 4.57
C ARG A 4 -4.61 9.59 5.25
N LYS A 5 -5.13 10.81 5.23
CA LYS A 5 -6.45 11.11 5.77
C LYS A 5 -7.58 10.50 4.92
N GLU A 6 -7.39 10.43 3.59
CA GLU A 6 -8.33 9.71 2.72
C GLU A 6 -8.32 8.21 3.03
N ASP A 7 -7.15 7.58 3.13
CA ASP A 7 -7.03 6.15 3.45
C ASP A 7 -7.70 5.80 4.79
N ASP A 8 -7.50 6.62 5.83
CA ASP A 8 -8.14 6.43 7.14
C ASP A 8 -9.68 6.51 7.05
N ILE A 9 -10.21 7.41 6.22
CA ILE A 9 -11.66 7.57 5.99
C ILE A 9 -12.21 6.37 5.22
N LEU A 10 -11.49 5.91 4.20
CA LEU A 10 -11.90 4.74 3.39
C LEU A 10 -11.89 3.47 4.24
N GLU A 11 -10.91 3.28 5.10
CA GLU A 11 -10.84 2.15 6.03
C GLU A 11 -12.03 2.15 7.03
N ALA A 12 -12.37 3.32 7.58
CA ALA A 12 -13.55 3.46 8.43
C ALA A 12 -14.84 3.18 7.66
N THR A 13 -14.91 3.59 6.38
CA THR A 13 -16.06 3.33 5.50
C THR A 13 -16.25 1.85 5.24
N LEU A 14 -15.17 1.09 4.97
CA LEU A 14 -15.24 -0.37 4.78
C LEU A 14 -15.82 -1.07 5.99
N SER A 15 -15.42 -0.65 7.19
CA SER A 15 -15.97 -1.21 8.42
C SER A 15 -17.46 -0.95 8.62
N LEU A 16 -17.97 0.19 8.13
CA LEU A 16 -19.40 0.50 8.14
C LEU A 16 -20.13 -0.28 7.07
N ALA A 17 -19.54 -0.46 5.88
CA ALA A 17 -20.13 -1.21 4.77
C ALA A 17 -20.44 -2.66 5.17
N GLY A 18 -19.62 -3.29 6.00
CA GLY A 18 -19.90 -4.60 6.59
C GLY A 18 -21.17 -4.66 7.45
N LYS A 19 -21.73 -3.50 7.86
CA LYS A 19 -22.98 -3.39 8.62
C LYS A 19 -24.15 -2.93 7.76
N GLY A 20 -23.88 -2.21 6.69
CA GLY A 20 -24.87 -1.76 5.73
C GLY A 20 -24.37 -0.65 4.83
N TYR A 21 -24.75 -0.71 3.55
CA TYR A 21 -24.30 0.22 2.52
C TYR A 21 -24.75 1.67 2.76
N ALA A 22 -26.00 1.87 3.18
CA ALA A 22 -26.57 3.21 3.35
C ALA A 22 -25.80 4.04 4.41
N GLU A 23 -25.50 3.45 5.57
CA GLU A 23 -24.76 4.13 6.64
C GLU A 23 -23.31 4.46 6.20
N ALA A 24 -22.65 3.53 5.52
CA ALA A 24 -21.32 3.72 4.98
C ALA A 24 -21.29 4.81 3.90
N TYR A 25 -22.31 4.84 3.04
CA TYR A 25 -22.45 5.87 2.00
C TYR A 25 -22.62 7.26 2.62
N ASP A 26 -23.53 7.42 3.58
CA ASP A 26 -23.78 8.69 4.23
C ASP A 26 -22.53 9.20 4.98
N PHE A 27 -21.79 8.30 5.63
CA PHE A 27 -20.53 8.62 6.29
C PHE A 27 -19.48 9.14 5.30
N LEU A 28 -19.26 8.42 4.19
CA LEU A 28 -18.26 8.80 3.19
C LEU A 28 -18.67 10.07 2.43
N LEU A 29 -19.97 10.22 2.12
CA LEU A 29 -20.51 11.40 1.48
C LEU A 29 -20.30 12.65 2.32
N ASP A 30 -20.60 12.58 3.64
CA ASP A 30 -20.38 13.69 4.57
C ASP A 30 -18.90 14.08 4.67
N ALA A 31 -17.99 13.10 4.71
CA ALA A 31 -16.56 13.35 4.68
C ALA A 31 -16.12 14.03 3.37
N TYR A 32 -16.62 13.54 2.23
CA TYR A 32 -16.37 14.13 0.93
C TYR A 32 -16.89 15.58 0.83
N GLU A 33 -18.12 15.84 1.26
CA GLU A 33 -18.74 17.17 1.17
C GLU A 33 -18.03 18.21 2.05
N ARG A 34 -17.48 17.81 3.18
CA ARG A 34 -16.69 18.70 4.06
C ARG A 34 -15.37 19.14 3.45
N ALA A 35 -14.73 18.29 2.66
CA ALA A 35 -13.40 18.57 2.09
C ALA A 35 -13.20 17.92 0.72
N PRO A 36 -13.95 18.29 -0.33
CA PRO A 36 -13.91 17.61 -1.63
C PRO A 36 -12.51 17.53 -2.25
N GLY A 37 -11.67 18.54 -1.99
CA GLY A 37 -10.29 18.58 -2.51
C GLY A 37 -9.32 17.57 -1.85
N ASN A 38 -9.73 16.92 -0.76
CA ASN A 38 -8.92 15.93 -0.07
C ASN A 38 -9.23 14.49 -0.50
N HIS A 39 -10.10 14.31 -1.47
CA HIS A 39 -10.61 13.02 -1.94
C HIS A 39 -10.25 12.75 -3.39
N GLY A 40 -9.76 11.57 -3.66
CA GLY A 40 -9.30 11.12 -4.98
C GLY A 40 -10.25 10.13 -5.67
N PRO A 41 -9.73 9.42 -6.67
CA PRO A 41 -10.47 8.42 -7.43
C PRO A 41 -11.08 7.33 -6.54
N GLN A 42 -10.39 6.91 -5.49
CA GLN A 42 -10.85 5.86 -4.58
C GLN A 42 -12.14 6.25 -3.88
N THR A 43 -12.23 7.47 -3.35
CA THR A 43 -13.47 7.95 -2.72
C THR A 43 -14.65 7.94 -3.69
N MET A 44 -14.46 8.35 -4.96
CA MET A 44 -15.53 8.33 -5.96
C MET A 44 -15.98 6.90 -6.31
N TYR A 45 -15.02 5.98 -6.39
CA TYR A 45 -15.32 4.57 -6.61
C TYR A 45 -16.09 3.97 -5.44
N PHE A 46 -15.66 4.20 -4.20
CA PHE A 46 -16.36 3.71 -3.01
C PHE A 46 -17.79 4.26 -2.92
N LEU A 47 -17.99 5.56 -3.18
CA LEU A 47 -19.34 6.14 -3.22
C LEU A 47 -20.21 5.50 -4.30
N ALA A 48 -19.63 5.16 -5.46
CA ALA A 48 -20.34 4.46 -6.52
C ALA A 48 -20.73 3.03 -6.10
N CYS A 49 -19.81 2.25 -5.51
CA CYS A 49 -20.08 0.90 -5.03
C CYS A 49 -21.12 0.90 -3.90
N LEU A 50 -20.98 1.78 -2.91
CA LEU A 50 -21.94 1.89 -1.81
C LEU A 50 -23.34 2.27 -2.29
N ALA A 51 -23.47 3.18 -3.25
CA ALA A 51 -24.75 3.52 -3.86
C ALA A 51 -25.30 2.35 -4.67
N GLY A 52 -24.47 1.62 -5.42
CA GLY A 52 -24.87 0.44 -6.18
C GLY A 52 -25.37 -0.70 -5.29
N GLY A 53 -24.61 -1.04 -4.24
CA GLY A 53 -24.99 -2.04 -3.23
C GLY A 53 -26.26 -1.67 -2.45
N ASP A 54 -26.52 -0.36 -2.27
CA ASP A 54 -27.77 0.15 -1.67
C ASP A 54 -28.92 0.32 -2.68
N ASN A 55 -28.79 -0.27 -3.87
CA ASN A 55 -29.81 -0.22 -4.93
C ASN A 55 -30.14 1.20 -5.43
N ARG A 56 -29.14 2.08 -5.51
CA ARG A 56 -29.23 3.46 -6.03
C ARG A 56 -28.41 3.64 -7.32
N PRO A 57 -28.80 3.01 -8.44
CA PRO A 57 -28.00 2.96 -9.66
C PRO A 57 -27.73 4.34 -10.29
N GLU A 58 -28.67 5.27 -10.20
CA GLU A 58 -28.48 6.63 -10.75
C GLU A 58 -27.39 7.41 -9.99
N GLU A 59 -27.32 7.27 -8.66
CA GLU A 59 -26.26 7.88 -7.85
C GLU A 59 -24.91 7.23 -8.12
N ALA A 60 -24.86 5.89 -8.17
CA ALA A 60 -23.65 5.15 -8.53
C ALA A 60 -23.10 5.60 -9.88
N LEU A 61 -23.95 5.70 -10.90
CA LEU A 61 -23.57 6.21 -12.22
C LEU A 61 -23.12 7.67 -12.17
N GLY A 62 -23.75 8.48 -11.33
CA GLY A 62 -23.37 9.88 -11.08
C GLY A 62 -21.95 10.03 -10.57
N TRP A 63 -21.55 9.22 -9.61
CA TRP A 63 -20.18 9.23 -9.06
C TRP A 63 -19.14 8.79 -10.08
N LEU A 64 -19.42 7.72 -10.83
CA LEU A 64 -18.52 7.27 -11.91
C LEU A 64 -18.39 8.30 -13.02
N ARG A 65 -19.48 9.01 -13.39
CA ARG A 65 -19.43 10.12 -14.35
C ARG A 65 -18.57 11.25 -13.84
N LYS A 66 -18.71 11.61 -12.57
CA LYS A 66 -17.88 12.64 -11.93
C LYS A 66 -16.41 12.28 -11.97
N ALA A 67 -16.05 11.04 -11.60
CA ALA A 67 -14.68 10.56 -11.65
C ALA A 67 -14.13 10.56 -13.09
N ILE A 68 -14.82 9.87 -14.00
CA ILE A 68 -14.28 9.56 -15.32
C ILE A 68 -14.42 10.75 -16.28
N THR A 69 -15.58 11.43 -16.32
CA THR A 69 -15.82 12.49 -17.31
C THR A 69 -15.37 13.85 -16.81
N GLU A 70 -15.72 14.21 -15.56
CA GLU A 70 -15.48 15.56 -15.05
C GLU A 70 -14.03 15.73 -14.57
N ASN A 71 -13.51 14.73 -13.81
CA ASN A 71 -12.15 14.77 -13.26
C ASN A 71 -11.10 14.17 -14.21
N GLY A 72 -11.51 13.45 -15.25
CA GLY A 72 -10.58 12.81 -16.18
C GLY A 72 -9.90 11.57 -15.62
N TRP A 73 -10.34 11.04 -14.48
CA TRP A 73 -9.79 9.87 -13.83
C TRP A 73 -10.17 8.58 -14.57
N TRP A 74 -9.57 7.47 -14.15
CA TRP A 74 -9.79 6.15 -14.71
C TRP A 74 -9.44 5.09 -13.67
N TYR A 75 -9.95 3.90 -13.89
CA TYR A 75 -9.75 2.72 -13.07
C TYR A 75 -9.27 1.57 -13.95
N ARG A 76 -8.58 0.62 -13.37
CA ARG A 76 -8.26 -0.65 -14.00
C ARG A 76 -9.58 -1.37 -14.36
N PRO A 77 -9.64 -2.09 -15.51
CA PRO A 77 -10.90 -2.70 -15.98
C PRO A 77 -11.63 -3.55 -14.93
N GLU A 78 -10.86 -4.35 -14.14
CA GLU A 78 -11.43 -5.25 -13.14
C GLU A 78 -12.08 -4.52 -11.96
N VAL A 79 -11.66 -3.29 -11.67
CA VAL A 79 -12.28 -2.45 -10.62
C VAL A 79 -13.72 -2.12 -10.98
N LEU A 80 -14.02 -1.90 -12.26
CA LEU A 80 -15.37 -1.62 -12.72
C LEU A 80 -16.22 -2.90 -12.96
N GLU A 81 -15.65 -4.09 -12.71
CA GLU A 81 -16.38 -5.37 -12.68
C GLU A 81 -16.96 -5.70 -11.30
N ASP A 82 -16.78 -4.83 -10.33
CA ASP A 82 -17.25 -5.01 -8.95
C ASP A 82 -18.73 -5.45 -8.90
N GLU A 83 -19.06 -6.34 -7.96
CA GLU A 83 -20.41 -6.86 -7.77
C GLU A 83 -21.39 -5.78 -7.30
N ASP A 84 -20.93 -4.81 -6.55
CA ASP A 84 -21.71 -3.65 -6.10
C ASP A 84 -22.17 -2.76 -7.27
N LEU A 85 -21.49 -2.84 -8.42
CA LEU A 85 -21.88 -2.15 -9.66
C LEU A 85 -22.72 -3.02 -10.59
N ALA A 86 -23.19 -4.20 -10.16
CA ALA A 86 -23.90 -5.17 -11.00
C ALA A 86 -25.14 -4.57 -11.69
N LEU A 87 -25.86 -3.67 -11.01
CA LEU A 87 -27.03 -3.00 -11.56
C LEU A 87 -26.73 -2.08 -12.77
N LEU A 88 -25.47 -1.68 -12.95
CA LEU A 88 -25.05 -0.79 -14.03
C LEU A 88 -24.51 -1.54 -15.24
N LYS A 89 -24.20 -2.83 -15.13
CA LYS A 89 -23.43 -3.58 -16.16
C LYS A 89 -24.08 -3.59 -17.55
N GLU A 90 -25.39 -3.46 -17.63
CA GLU A 90 -26.14 -3.37 -18.89
C GLU A 90 -26.54 -1.92 -19.26
N ASP A 91 -26.23 -0.93 -18.43
CA ASP A 91 -26.58 0.47 -18.70
C ASP A 91 -25.68 1.05 -19.79
N PRO A 92 -26.24 1.59 -20.89
CA PRO A 92 -25.44 2.17 -21.98
C PRO A 92 -24.52 3.34 -21.53
N ALA A 93 -24.93 4.11 -20.52
CA ALA A 93 -24.13 5.22 -20.01
C ALA A 93 -22.93 4.69 -19.20
N PHE A 94 -23.12 3.62 -18.40
CA PHE A 94 -22.03 2.94 -17.71
C PHE A 94 -21.03 2.32 -18.68
N LEU A 95 -21.52 1.62 -19.72
CA LEU A 95 -20.67 1.02 -20.75
C LEU A 95 -19.83 2.07 -21.48
N ALA A 96 -20.40 3.26 -21.75
CA ALA A 96 -19.65 4.37 -22.33
C ALA A 96 -18.57 4.90 -21.39
N LEU A 97 -18.86 5.09 -20.09
CA LEU A 97 -17.89 5.51 -19.09
C LEU A 97 -16.76 4.48 -18.95
N ARG A 98 -17.10 3.22 -18.86
CA ARG A 98 -16.14 2.12 -18.82
C ARG A 98 -15.19 2.13 -20.01
N SER A 99 -15.73 2.25 -21.23
CA SER A 99 -14.89 2.33 -22.43
C SER A 99 -13.88 3.48 -22.39
N VAL A 100 -14.25 4.65 -21.83
CA VAL A 100 -13.35 5.78 -21.64
C VAL A 100 -12.28 5.45 -20.58
N SER A 101 -12.68 4.85 -19.46
CA SER A 101 -11.76 4.44 -18.39
C SER A 101 -10.73 3.43 -18.91
N ASP A 102 -11.18 2.39 -19.60
CA ASP A 102 -10.34 1.33 -20.17
C ASP A 102 -9.31 1.88 -21.16
N ALA A 103 -9.73 2.79 -22.03
CA ALA A 103 -8.81 3.43 -22.98
C ALA A 103 -7.72 4.27 -22.27
N ARG A 104 -8.08 4.98 -21.21
CA ARG A 104 -7.11 5.75 -20.40
C ARG A 104 -6.18 4.84 -19.60
N TYR A 105 -6.72 3.78 -19.00
CA TYR A 105 -5.92 2.77 -18.32
C TYR A 105 -4.90 2.16 -19.27
N ALA A 106 -5.33 1.69 -20.45
CA ALA A 106 -4.44 1.11 -21.45
C ALA A 106 -3.32 2.07 -21.87
N ALA A 107 -3.64 3.36 -22.05
CA ALA A 107 -2.67 4.39 -22.38
C ALA A 107 -1.68 4.68 -21.23
N ALA A 108 -2.13 4.59 -19.99
CA ALA A 108 -1.29 4.74 -18.80
C ALA A 108 -0.40 3.50 -18.60
N ALA A 109 -0.96 2.30 -18.66
CA ALA A 109 -0.25 1.04 -18.50
C ALA A 109 0.86 0.85 -19.55
N ALA A 110 0.61 1.26 -20.80
CA ALA A 110 1.61 1.19 -21.86
C ALA A 110 2.85 2.08 -21.65
N LYS A 111 2.79 3.03 -20.72
CA LYS A 111 3.87 3.99 -20.41
C LYS A 111 4.38 3.84 -18.97
N ALA A 112 3.75 2.98 -18.20
CA ALA A 112 4.10 2.84 -16.80
C ALA A 112 5.44 2.12 -16.65
N GLU A 113 6.28 2.68 -15.81
CA GLU A 113 7.59 2.14 -15.46
C GLU A 113 7.75 2.27 -13.94
N ALA A 114 8.52 1.36 -13.34
CA ALA A 114 8.89 1.48 -11.95
C ALA A 114 9.67 2.78 -11.72
N GLN A 115 9.36 3.47 -10.64
CA GLN A 115 9.98 4.76 -10.34
C GLN A 115 10.77 4.70 -9.04
N PHE A 116 11.94 5.30 -9.08
CA PHE A 116 12.82 5.47 -7.94
C PHE A 116 12.95 6.96 -7.63
N SER A 117 12.71 7.34 -6.39
CA SER A 117 12.69 8.76 -6.03
C SER A 117 14.07 9.37 -5.91
N TRP A 118 15.13 8.58 -5.68
CA TRP A 118 16.43 9.18 -5.41
C TRP A 118 17.35 9.30 -6.62
N LYS A 119 18.13 10.38 -6.61
CA LYS A 119 19.09 10.70 -7.66
C LYS A 119 20.52 10.48 -7.18
N GLU A 120 20.83 10.89 -5.97
CA GLU A 120 22.16 10.84 -5.38
C GLU A 120 22.11 10.59 -3.87
N LYS A 121 23.21 10.11 -3.30
CA LYS A 121 23.35 9.89 -1.86
C LYS A 121 23.55 11.21 -1.14
N THR A 122 22.65 11.52 -0.22
CA THR A 122 22.69 12.76 0.58
C THR A 122 22.89 12.52 2.08
N ALA A 123 22.78 11.26 2.55
CA ALA A 123 22.96 10.90 3.96
C ALA A 123 23.74 9.60 4.13
N ALA A 124 24.16 9.32 5.37
CA ALA A 124 24.92 8.11 5.68
C ALA A 124 24.06 6.84 5.68
N LYS A 125 22.77 6.96 5.99
CA LYS A 125 21.81 5.85 6.12
C LYS A 125 20.67 6.04 5.14
N LEU A 126 20.15 4.93 4.64
CA LEU A 126 18.97 4.90 3.73
C LEU A 126 17.78 4.23 4.40
N PHE A 127 16.64 4.87 4.28
CA PHE A 127 15.34 4.25 4.46
C PHE A 127 14.64 4.14 3.11
N LEU A 128 14.37 2.92 2.66
CA LEU A 128 13.69 2.64 1.40
C LEU A 128 12.24 2.25 1.69
N ALA A 129 11.30 3.09 1.26
CA ALA A 129 9.88 2.87 1.47
C ALA A 129 9.21 2.25 0.23
N VAL A 130 8.39 1.21 0.45
CA VAL A 130 7.62 0.50 -0.58
C VAL A 130 6.14 0.59 -0.24
N HIS A 131 5.34 1.16 -1.16
CA HIS A 131 3.93 1.43 -0.97
C HIS A 131 3.06 0.15 -0.96
N GLY A 132 1.86 0.24 -0.41
CA GLY A 132 0.81 -0.78 -0.52
C GLY A 132 0.08 -0.73 -1.87
N ASN A 133 -0.86 -1.67 -2.08
CA ASN A 133 -1.78 -1.58 -3.21
C ASN A 133 -2.65 -0.33 -3.10
N THR A 134 -3.10 0.20 -4.23
CA THR A 134 -3.88 1.45 -4.36
C THR A 134 -3.16 2.71 -3.90
N GLN A 135 -1.87 2.62 -3.63
CA GLN A 135 -0.99 3.72 -3.22
C GLN A 135 0.04 4.08 -4.30
N ASN A 136 1.01 4.93 -3.95
CA ASN A 136 2.10 5.37 -4.82
C ASN A 136 3.35 5.76 -4.00
N GLY A 137 4.44 6.11 -4.68
CA GLY A 137 5.67 6.56 -4.03
C GLY A 137 5.51 7.79 -3.13
N PRO A 138 4.80 8.86 -3.56
CA PRO A 138 4.47 10.00 -2.70
C PRO A 138 3.69 9.62 -1.44
N THR A 139 2.75 8.68 -1.52
CA THR A 139 2.02 8.17 -0.33
C THR A 139 3.00 7.49 0.63
N ALA A 140 3.81 6.54 0.13
CA ALA A 140 4.83 5.89 0.96
C ALA A 140 5.78 6.90 1.61
N ARG A 141 6.19 7.94 0.89
CA ARG A 141 7.02 9.01 1.48
C ARG A 141 6.30 9.71 2.62
N SER A 142 5.05 10.12 2.41
CA SER A 142 4.23 10.80 3.42
C SER A 142 4.04 9.97 4.69
N ASP A 143 3.87 8.66 4.54
CA ASP A 143 3.67 7.74 5.66
C ASP A 143 4.95 7.51 6.47
N TRP A 144 6.10 7.38 5.81
CA TRP A 144 7.36 7.04 6.45
C TRP A 144 8.19 8.27 6.89
N GLU A 145 7.97 9.46 6.31
CA GLU A 145 8.72 10.67 6.66
C GLU A 145 8.60 11.04 8.15
N PRO A 146 7.43 10.96 8.82
CA PRO A 146 7.33 11.23 10.24
C PRO A 146 8.17 10.29 11.13
N VAL A 147 8.37 9.05 10.68
CA VAL A 147 9.20 8.04 11.38
C VAL A 147 10.67 8.49 11.46
N LEU A 148 11.13 9.22 10.45
CA LEU A 148 12.52 9.67 10.33
C LEU A 148 12.69 11.14 10.79
N ALA A 149 11.62 11.83 11.13
CA ALA A 149 11.63 13.24 11.45
C ALA A 149 12.63 13.57 12.58
N GLY A 150 13.47 14.59 12.33
CA GLY A 150 14.46 15.06 13.29
C GLY A 150 15.78 14.28 13.30
N ASP A 151 15.97 13.25 12.48
CA ASP A 151 17.26 12.56 12.31
C ASP A 151 17.83 12.75 10.89
N GLY A 152 18.61 13.80 10.70
CA GLY A 152 19.25 14.13 9.41
C GLY A 152 20.28 13.11 8.92
N ARG A 153 20.49 12.00 9.62
CA ARG A 153 21.38 10.91 9.19
C ARG A 153 20.72 9.98 8.17
N TRP A 154 19.39 10.08 8.00
CA TRP A 154 18.61 9.27 7.10
C TRP A 154 18.24 10.00 5.82
N GLN A 155 18.38 9.32 4.71
CA GLN A 155 17.77 9.65 3.43
C GLN A 155 16.54 8.76 3.24
N LEU A 156 15.38 9.35 2.94
CA LEU A 156 14.16 8.62 2.65
C LEU A 156 13.98 8.57 1.14
N GLU A 157 13.91 7.36 0.61
CA GLU A 157 13.63 7.11 -0.79
C GLU A 157 12.49 6.13 -0.97
N THR A 158 11.85 6.15 -2.13
CA THR A 158 10.68 5.33 -2.42
C THR A 158 10.84 4.56 -3.71
N VAL A 159 10.24 3.37 -3.76
CA VAL A 159 10.03 2.60 -4.98
C VAL A 159 8.54 2.57 -5.29
N GLN A 160 8.18 2.94 -6.50
CA GLN A 160 6.82 2.85 -7.02
C GLN A 160 6.73 1.75 -8.07
N SER A 161 5.66 0.98 -7.99
CA SER A 161 5.33 -0.07 -8.96
C SER A 161 5.16 0.49 -10.38
N ALA A 162 5.42 -0.37 -11.37
CA ALA A 162 5.10 -0.13 -12.77
C ALA A 162 3.65 -0.50 -13.14
N GLU A 163 2.82 -0.94 -12.18
CA GLU A 163 1.49 -1.46 -12.43
C GLU A 163 0.40 -0.49 -11.98
N PRO A 164 -0.16 0.33 -12.88
CA PRO A 164 -1.25 1.21 -12.53
C PRO A 164 -2.49 0.42 -12.07
N ASP A 165 -3.15 0.89 -11.02
CA ASP A 165 -4.41 0.34 -10.53
C ASP A 165 -5.59 1.28 -10.80
N GLY A 166 -5.35 2.56 -10.63
CA GLY A 166 -6.25 3.67 -10.95
C GLY A 166 -5.46 4.93 -11.23
N TYR A 167 -6.16 6.03 -11.49
CA TYR A 167 -5.52 7.32 -11.73
C TYR A 167 -4.67 7.75 -10.52
N GLY A 168 -3.34 7.74 -10.71
CA GLY A 168 -2.38 8.11 -9.68
C GLY A 168 -2.15 7.03 -8.61
N THR A 169 -2.70 5.84 -8.74
CA THR A 169 -2.51 4.73 -7.83
C THR A 169 -1.95 3.49 -8.53
N TYR A 170 -1.23 2.67 -7.78
CA TYR A 170 -0.48 1.52 -8.29
C TYR A 170 -0.71 0.29 -7.40
N ARG A 171 -0.42 -0.90 -7.96
CA ARG A 171 -0.52 -2.19 -7.28
C ARG A 171 0.73 -3.04 -7.53
N TRP A 172 0.78 -4.19 -6.89
CA TRP A 172 1.80 -5.21 -7.06
C TRP A 172 1.13 -6.53 -7.45
N SER A 173 1.59 -7.20 -8.52
CA SER A 173 1.04 -8.48 -9.01
C SER A 173 1.71 -9.71 -8.40
N TYR A 174 2.64 -9.52 -7.47
CA TYR A 174 3.37 -10.58 -6.75
C TYR A 174 4.25 -11.48 -7.63
N ASP A 175 4.46 -11.11 -8.87
CA ASP A 175 5.35 -11.79 -9.79
C ASP A 175 6.78 -11.19 -9.79
N MET A 176 7.65 -11.77 -10.61
CA MET A 176 9.03 -11.32 -10.69
C MET A 176 9.16 -9.87 -11.19
N ALA A 177 8.33 -9.44 -12.11
CA ALA A 177 8.37 -8.07 -12.63
C ALA A 177 8.05 -7.03 -11.57
N SER A 178 7.19 -7.38 -10.60
CA SER A 178 6.81 -6.50 -9.48
C SER A 178 7.91 -6.33 -8.45
N TYR A 179 8.61 -7.40 -8.04
CA TYR A 179 9.62 -7.28 -6.98
C TYR A 179 11.04 -6.95 -7.47
N LEU A 180 11.36 -7.15 -8.74
CA LEU A 180 12.68 -6.80 -9.28
C LEU A 180 13.04 -5.32 -9.11
N PRO A 181 12.17 -4.34 -9.37
CA PRO A 181 12.50 -2.94 -9.11
C PRO A 181 12.83 -2.66 -7.64
N VAL A 182 12.18 -3.36 -6.70
CA VAL A 182 12.49 -3.24 -5.27
C VAL A 182 13.88 -3.81 -4.98
N ALA A 183 14.22 -4.96 -5.57
CA ALA A 183 15.54 -5.56 -5.45
C ALA A 183 16.62 -4.65 -6.03
N GLU A 184 16.43 -4.11 -7.23
CA GLU A 184 17.35 -3.18 -7.89
C GLU A 184 17.60 -1.93 -7.05
N ALA A 185 16.57 -1.40 -6.39
CA ALA A 185 16.70 -0.26 -5.50
C ALA A 185 17.55 -0.59 -4.26
N ILE A 186 17.38 -1.78 -3.67
CA ILE A 186 18.18 -2.25 -2.54
C ILE A 186 19.64 -2.47 -2.97
N GLU A 187 19.87 -3.14 -4.09
CA GLU A 187 21.21 -3.37 -4.65
C GLU A 187 21.92 -2.06 -5.00
N LYS A 188 21.19 -1.08 -5.55
CA LYS A 188 21.74 0.26 -5.78
C LYS A 188 22.20 0.90 -4.47
N ALA A 189 21.41 0.79 -3.40
CA ALA A 189 21.76 1.31 -2.09
C ALA A 189 23.06 0.64 -1.53
N GLU A 190 23.20 -0.66 -1.69
CA GLU A 190 24.41 -1.39 -1.30
C GLU A 190 25.64 -0.86 -2.06
N HIS A 191 25.52 -0.70 -3.39
CA HIS A 191 26.62 -0.18 -4.23
C HIS A 191 27.01 1.26 -3.90
N GLU A 192 26.06 2.09 -3.51
CA GLU A 192 26.33 3.48 -3.06
C GLU A 192 26.98 3.54 -1.67
N GLY A 193 27.08 2.40 -0.98
CA GLY A 193 27.81 2.28 0.29
C GLY A 193 27.15 3.02 1.44
N TYR A 194 25.82 2.94 1.57
CA TYR A 194 25.15 3.39 2.79
C TYR A 194 25.62 2.57 3.99
N GLN A 195 25.82 3.22 5.12
CA GLN A 195 26.27 2.57 6.37
C GLN A 195 25.19 1.67 6.98
N ARG A 196 23.93 1.97 6.69
CA ARG A 196 22.76 1.20 7.09
C ARG A 196 21.64 1.37 6.06
N ILE A 197 21.01 0.26 5.70
CA ILE A 197 19.88 0.20 4.78
C ILE A 197 18.70 -0.42 5.54
N VAL A 198 17.64 0.36 5.74
CA VAL A 198 16.39 -0.10 6.32
C VAL A 198 15.31 -0.01 5.25
N CYS A 199 14.53 -1.08 5.08
CA CYS A 199 13.43 -1.10 4.13
C CYS A 199 12.10 -1.12 4.90
N GLY A 200 11.20 -0.19 4.56
CA GLY A 200 9.85 -0.14 5.13
C GLY A 200 8.81 -0.48 4.07
N GLY A 201 7.94 -1.44 4.37
CA GLY A 201 6.80 -1.80 3.52
C GLY A 201 5.48 -1.57 4.23
N PHE A 202 4.45 -1.22 3.45
CA PHE A 202 3.07 -1.21 3.90
C PHE A 202 2.26 -2.21 3.08
N SER A 203 1.42 -3.01 3.75
CA SER A 203 0.52 -3.96 3.07
C SER A 203 1.26 -4.84 2.04
N ALA A 204 0.87 -4.82 0.78
CA ALA A 204 1.51 -5.56 -0.32
C ALA A 204 2.99 -5.19 -0.54
N GLY A 205 3.42 -3.97 -0.18
CA GLY A 205 4.82 -3.57 -0.22
C GLY A 205 5.71 -4.43 0.69
N CYS A 206 5.16 -5.00 1.77
CA CYS A 206 5.88 -5.94 2.63
C CYS A 206 6.21 -7.25 1.89
N ASP A 207 5.27 -7.77 1.12
CA ASP A 207 5.47 -8.97 0.30
C ASP A 207 6.58 -8.74 -0.75
N MET A 208 6.57 -7.57 -1.39
CA MET A 208 7.60 -7.20 -2.37
C MET A 208 9.00 -7.14 -1.75
N LEU A 209 9.14 -6.61 -0.54
CA LEU A 209 10.42 -6.61 0.19
C LEU A 209 10.89 -8.03 0.49
N LEU A 210 10.01 -8.90 0.97
CA LEU A 210 10.36 -10.29 1.27
C LEU A 210 10.74 -11.06 0.00
N ARG A 211 9.99 -10.91 -1.11
CA ARG A 211 10.33 -11.52 -2.41
C ARG A 211 11.66 -10.98 -2.95
N ALA A 212 11.89 -9.68 -2.88
CA ALA A 212 13.14 -9.08 -3.33
C ALA A 212 14.35 -9.72 -2.67
N VAL A 213 14.34 -9.90 -1.35
CA VAL A 213 15.47 -10.53 -0.66
C VAL A 213 15.48 -12.05 -0.75
N ALA A 214 14.34 -12.71 -0.92
CA ALA A 214 14.28 -14.17 -1.04
C ALA A 214 14.84 -14.66 -2.39
N PHE A 215 14.53 -13.95 -3.48
CA PHE A 215 14.75 -14.43 -4.83
C PHE A 215 15.85 -13.70 -5.62
N THR A 216 16.50 -12.70 -4.99
CA THR A 216 17.60 -11.94 -5.62
C THR A 216 18.80 -11.82 -4.66
N PRO A 217 19.96 -11.30 -5.11
CA PRO A 217 21.08 -10.98 -4.21
C PRO A 217 20.83 -9.83 -3.25
N ALA A 218 19.81 -9.00 -3.47
CA ALA A 218 19.50 -7.79 -2.68
C ALA A 218 19.53 -8.03 -1.17
N ARG A 219 20.14 -7.13 -0.42
CA ARG A 219 20.33 -7.22 1.02
C ARG A 219 20.09 -5.87 1.70
N CYS A 220 19.40 -5.90 2.84
CA CYS A 220 19.28 -4.77 3.76
C CYS A 220 19.58 -5.20 5.20
N ASP A 221 19.74 -4.26 6.11
CA ASP A 221 20.04 -4.56 7.52
C ASP A 221 18.77 -4.86 8.32
N MET A 222 17.64 -4.25 7.94
CA MET A 222 16.37 -4.39 8.66
C MET A 222 15.19 -4.16 7.72
N MET A 223 14.09 -4.87 7.98
CA MET A 223 12.79 -4.62 7.38
C MET A 223 11.77 -4.23 8.45
N LEU A 224 11.04 -3.14 8.20
CA LEU A 224 9.85 -2.75 8.93
C LEU A 224 8.62 -3.11 8.08
N LEU A 225 7.79 -4.00 8.59
CA LEU A 225 6.64 -4.56 7.88
C LEU A 225 5.36 -4.07 8.58
N GLN A 226 4.74 -3.03 8.02
CA GLN A 226 3.53 -2.43 8.55
C GLN A 226 2.29 -3.02 7.90
N SER A 227 1.37 -3.58 8.70
CA SER A 227 0.13 -4.24 8.25
C SER A 227 0.37 -5.17 7.05
N PRO A 228 1.24 -6.19 7.20
CA PRO A 228 1.82 -6.90 6.07
C PRO A 228 0.83 -7.88 5.43
N TRP A 229 0.54 -7.67 4.15
CA TRP A 229 -0.13 -8.62 3.28
C TRP A 229 0.93 -9.52 2.64
N LEU A 230 0.91 -10.85 2.89
CA LEU A 230 2.05 -11.75 2.68
C LEU A 230 1.73 -13.05 1.91
N PRO A 231 1.25 -13.00 0.66
CA PRO A 231 1.09 -14.22 -0.14
C PRO A 231 2.39 -15.04 -0.26
N VAL A 232 3.57 -14.39 -0.25
CA VAL A 232 4.86 -15.08 -0.31
C VAL A 232 5.06 -16.09 0.83
N MET A 233 4.48 -15.85 1.99
CA MET A 233 4.59 -16.75 3.13
C MET A 233 3.74 -18.01 3.00
N GLU A 234 2.71 -18.01 2.16
CA GLU A 234 1.93 -19.19 1.84
C GLU A 234 2.66 -20.09 0.84
N GLU A 235 3.39 -19.47 -0.10
CA GLU A 235 4.01 -20.15 -1.22
C GLU A 235 5.48 -20.49 -0.98
N HIS A 236 6.23 -19.62 -0.27
CA HIS A 236 7.70 -19.61 -0.21
C HIS A 236 8.26 -19.27 1.18
N ALA A 237 7.59 -19.69 2.27
CA ALA A 237 8.01 -19.36 3.62
C ALA A 237 9.45 -19.80 3.93
N GLU A 238 9.85 -21.00 3.47
CA GLU A 238 11.19 -21.54 3.74
C GLU A 238 12.28 -20.70 3.06
N GLU A 239 12.08 -20.31 1.82
CA GLU A 239 13.02 -19.47 1.05
C GLU A 239 13.16 -18.07 1.69
N VAL A 240 12.05 -17.46 2.11
CA VAL A 240 12.03 -16.15 2.78
C VAL A 240 12.82 -16.20 4.09
N LEU A 241 12.52 -17.17 4.95
CA LEU A 241 13.20 -17.32 6.25
C LEU A 241 14.69 -17.66 6.08
N HIS A 242 15.00 -18.52 5.11
CA HIS A 242 16.37 -18.88 4.80
C HIS A 242 17.17 -17.65 4.32
N ALA A 243 16.62 -16.87 3.38
CA ALA A 243 17.26 -15.68 2.88
C ALA A 243 17.45 -14.60 3.96
N ALA A 244 16.43 -14.34 4.77
CA ALA A 244 16.53 -13.40 5.89
C ALA A 244 17.63 -13.79 6.87
N ARG A 245 17.74 -15.10 7.19
CA ARG A 245 18.79 -15.64 8.06
C ARG A 245 20.18 -15.52 7.43
N GLN A 246 20.35 -15.96 6.18
CA GLN A 246 21.65 -15.91 5.49
C GLN A 246 22.17 -14.48 5.34
N LYS A 247 21.26 -13.54 5.10
CA LYS A 247 21.58 -12.13 4.90
C LYS A 247 21.61 -11.32 6.21
N ASN A 248 21.33 -11.99 7.35
CA ASN A 248 21.29 -11.37 8.68
C ASN A 248 20.35 -10.15 8.74
N ILE A 249 19.12 -10.29 8.22
CA ILE A 249 18.14 -9.22 8.17
C ILE A 249 17.28 -9.25 9.43
N ALA A 250 17.22 -8.15 10.16
CA ALA A 250 16.30 -7.98 11.28
C ALA A 250 14.88 -7.70 10.77
N LEU A 251 13.87 -8.37 11.36
CA LEU A 251 12.46 -8.16 11.02
C LEU A 251 11.73 -7.44 12.15
N ARG A 252 11.02 -6.38 11.82
CA ARG A 252 10.17 -5.61 12.73
C ARG A 252 8.77 -5.57 12.14
N ILE A 253 7.84 -6.27 12.78
CA ILE A 253 6.49 -6.49 12.30
C ILE A 253 5.53 -5.64 13.13
N PHE A 254 4.64 -4.93 12.47
CA PHE A 254 3.57 -4.12 13.06
C PHE A 254 2.26 -4.45 12.39
N CYS A 255 1.19 -4.58 13.17
CA CYS A 255 -0.13 -4.77 12.60
C CYS A 255 -1.20 -4.24 13.55
N GLY A 256 -2.26 -3.69 13.01
CA GLY A 256 -3.41 -3.29 13.80
C GLY A 256 -4.08 -4.48 14.47
N ALA A 257 -4.58 -4.29 15.70
CA ALA A 257 -5.34 -5.31 16.43
C ALA A 257 -6.66 -5.66 15.73
N GLU A 258 -7.21 -4.71 14.97
CA GLU A 258 -8.45 -4.81 14.21
C GLU A 258 -8.22 -5.00 12.69
N ASP A 259 -6.99 -5.26 12.25
CA ASP A 259 -6.63 -5.58 10.86
C ASP A 259 -6.91 -7.07 10.61
N GLU A 260 -8.15 -7.39 10.28
CA GLU A 260 -8.62 -8.78 10.14
C GLU A 260 -7.90 -9.52 9.00
N ASP A 261 -7.49 -8.80 7.96
CA ASP A 261 -6.87 -9.37 6.77
C ASP A 261 -5.38 -9.67 6.97
N CYS A 262 -4.63 -8.76 7.60
CA CYS A 262 -3.18 -8.86 7.71
C CYS A 262 -2.69 -9.43 9.05
N LEU A 263 -3.45 -9.27 10.13
CA LEU A 263 -3.02 -9.74 11.46
C LEU A 263 -2.73 -11.25 11.54
N PRO A 264 -3.51 -12.14 10.89
CA PRO A 264 -3.18 -13.57 10.86
C PRO A 264 -1.84 -13.86 10.19
N ALA A 265 -1.57 -13.25 9.04
CA ALA A 265 -0.31 -13.40 8.30
C ALA A 265 0.89 -12.83 9.08
N ALA A 266 0.72 -11.68 9.73
CA ALA A 266 1.73 -11.07 10.60
C ALA A 266 2.11 -11.98 11.76
N LYS A 267 1.14 -12.59 12.45
CA LYS A 267 1.34 -13.57 13.53
C LYS A 267 2.07 -14.82 13.01
N GLN A 268 1.70 -15.31 11.85
CA GLN A 268 2.32 -16.48 11.22
C GLN A 268 3.79 -16.22 10.89
N LEU A 269 4.09 -15.08 10.25
CA LEU A 269 5.47 -14.69 9.95
C LEU A 269 6.30 -14.56 11.22
N TYR A 270 5.78 -13.88 12.24
CA TYR A 270 6.48 -13.75 13.53
C TYR A 270 6.83 -15.11 14.14
N ALA A 271 5.84 -15.99 14.26
CA ALA A 271 6.05 -17.31 14.86
C ALA A 271 7.06 -18.16 14.06
N ALA A 272 7.03 -18.08 12.72
CA ALA A 272 7.96 -18.79 11.86
C ALA A 272 9.39 -18.23 11.96
N ALA A 273 9.53 -16.91 11.98
CA ALA A 273 10.81 -16.22 12.10
C ALA A 273 11.47 -16.45 13.48
N ASP A 274 10.69 -16.36 14.57
CA ASP A 274 11.16 -16.63 15.94
C ASP A 274 11.64 -18.09 16.07
N LYS A 275 10.85 -19.05 15.60
CA LYS A 275 11.23 -20.47 15.55
C LYS A 275 12.49 -20.72 14.71
N ALA A 276 12.70 -19.95 13.65
CA ALA A 276 13.91 -20.01 12.82
C ALA A 276 15.12 -19.32 13.48
N GLY A 277 14.96 -18.65 14.61
CA GLY A 277 16.01 -17.93 15.33
C GLY A 277 16.46 -16.65 14.63
N LEU A 278 15.56 -15.97 13.94
CA LEU A 278 15.79 -14.65 13.35
C LEU A 278 15.69 -13.55 14.43
N ASP A 279 16.36 -12.43 14.20
CA ASP A 279 16.12 -11.20 14.97
C ASP A 279 14.77 -10.62 14.55
N VAL A 280 13.72 -10.95 15.28
CA VAL A 280 12.35 -10.55 14.97
C VAL A 280 11.62 -9.99 16.19
N THR A 281 10.87 -8.92 16.00
CA THR A 281 9.89 -8.39 16.96
C THR A 281 8.55 -8.19 16.30
N PHE A 282 7.48 -8.32 17.09
CA PHE A 282 6.13 -8.09 16.63
C PHE A 282 5.37 -7.20 17.60
N THR A 283 4.82 -6.11 17.10
CA THR A 283 4.01 -5.16 17.84
C THR A 283 2.59 -5.13 17.29
N ILE A 284 1.61 -5.37 18.14
CA ILE A 284 0.19 -5.22 17.83
C ILE A 284 -0.22 -3.81 18.26
N GLN A 285 -0.79 -3.05 17.32
CA GLN A 285 -1.25 -1.69 17.53
C GLN A 285 -2.73 -1.71 17.93
N GLU A 286 -3.01 -1.42 19.19
CA GLU A 286 -4.38 -1.38 19.72
C GLU A 286 -5.21 -0.28 19.02
N ASN A 287 -6.52 -0.52 18.85
CA ASN A 287 -7.46 0.38 18.19
C ASN A 287 -7.01 0.83 16.78
N SER A 288 -6.30 -0.03 16.08
CA SER A 288 -5.80 0.22 14.73
C SER A 288 -6.24 -0.90 13.79
N ARG A 289 -6.59 -0.52 12.59
CA ARG A 289 -6.96 -1.40 11.48
C ARG A 289 -5.85 -1.45 10.45
N HIS A 290 -6.20 -1.61 9.17
CA HIS A 290 -5.27 -1.62 8.04
C HIS A 290 -4.78 -0.20 7.70
N GLN A 291 -3.99 0.40 8.59
CA GLN A 291 -3.55 1.79 8.48
C GLN A 291 -2.17 2.01 9.09
N PHE A 292 -1.56 3.15 8.75
CA PHE A 292 -0.36 3.62 9.44
C PHE A 292 -0.72 4.13 10.84
N PRO A 293 0.16 3.94 11.85
CA PRO A 293 -0.08 4.45 13.19
C PRO A 293 -0.10 5.98 13.17
N ALA A 294 -1.04 6.57 13.93
CA ALA A 294 -1.11 8.02 14.11
C ALA A 294 0.14 8.57 14.79
N GLU A 295 0.76 7.77 15.66
CA GLU A 295 1.97 8.09 16.41
C GLU A 295 3.14 7.21 15.92
N PRO A 296 4.11 7.75 15.18
CA PRO A 296 5.20 6.95 14.58
C PRO A 296 6.31 6.56 15.57
N TYR A 297 6.19 6.85 16.87
CA TYR A 297 7.25 6.64 17.85
C TYR A 297 7.77 5.21 17.91
N THR A 298 6.89 4.23 17.92
CA THR A 298 7.27 2.82 17.99
C THR A 298 8.17 2.44 16.80
N LEU A 299 7.79 2.85 15.59
CA LEU A 299 8.58 2.62 14.39
C LEU A 299 9.94 3.33 14.47
N LYS A 300 9.98 4.56 14.99
CA LYS A 300 11.20 5.35 15.13
C LYS A 300 12.19 4.71 16.11
N ASN A 301 11.73 4.27 17.27
CA ASN A 301 12.57 3.63 18.29
C ASN A 301 13.22 2.36 17.74
N MET A 302 12.47 1.55 16.99
CA MET A 302 12.98 0.32 16.39
C MET A 302 14.04 0.56 15.32
N ILE A 303 13.93 1.63 14.50
CA ILE A 303 14.96 2.01 13.53
C ILE A 303 16.26 2.38 14.24
N ASN A 304 16.16 3.03 15.39
CA ASN A 304 17.33 3.47 16.15
C ASN A 304 17.94 2.37 17.04
N GLY A 305 17.25 1.26 17.24
CA GLY A 305 17.68 0.18 18.15
C GLY A 305 17.52 0.57 19.63
N GLU A 306 16.68 1.55 19.93
CA GLU A 306 16.32 1.92 21.29
C GLU A 306 15.20 0.95 21.72
N ALA A 307 15.52 0.07 22.68
CA ALA A 307 14.50 -0.76 23.34
C ALA A 307 13.61 0.15 24.22
N GLU A 308 12.31 -0.11 24.23
CA GLU A 308 11.39 0.48 25.20
C GLU A 308 11.76 0.10 26.64
#